data_c3d85289b5f97aefde1b414de4fba3c5
#
_entry.id   c3d85289b5f97aefde1b414de4fba3c5
#
_cell.length_a   1.000
_cell.length_b   1.000
_cell.length_c   1.000
_cell.angle_alpha   90.00
_cell.angle_beta   90.00
_cell.angle_gamma   90.00
#
_symmetry.space_group_name_H-M   'P 1'
#
loop_
_entity.id
_entity.type
_entity.pdbx_description
1 polymer ?
#
loop_
_entity_poly.entity_id
_entity_poly.type
_entity_poly.pdbx_seq_one_letter_code
_entity_poly.pdbx_strand_id
1 'polypeptide(L)'
;MERYTEKAKEALILAAEAAEETGSRTVGTEHILVGLMKEGTGTAARVLEAGDVKLERVLELEKKLVSSSQPTQIRDREGYTPIARKVLENSYREAVRFHAPLIGTEHILMAMLKQTDCVAVRLLNTLNINIQRLYIDLLSAMGEEGAAGREELAQGRSG
;
A
#
# COMPACT_ATOMS: atom_id res chain seq x y z
N MET A 1 0.41 -3.37 15.41
CA MET A 1 1.58 -2.81 14.70
C MET A 1 2.84 -3.70 14.73
N GLU A 2 2.89 -4.66 15.63
CA GLU A 2 4.03 -5.59 15.73
C GLU A 2 4.22 -6.49 14.51
N ARG A 3 3.15 -6.67 13.73
CA ARG A 3 3.20 -7.52 12.53
C ARG A 3 3.79 -6.86 11.31
N TYR A 4 4.04 -5.57 11.36
CA TYR A 4 4.49 -4.78 10.21
C TYR A 4 5.99 -4.50 10.28
N THR A 5 6.63 -4.40 9.10
CA THR A 5 8.00 -3.90 9.02
C THR A 5 8.03 -2.43 9.44
N GLU A 6 9.21 -1.90 9.74
CA GLU A 6 9.34 -0.48 10.08
C GLU A 6 8.86 0.43 8.95
N LYS A 7 9.16 0.07 7.69
CA LYS A 7 8.71 0.84 6.53
C LYS A 7 7.19 0.80 6.38
N ALA A 8 6.58 -0.37 6.63
CA ALA A 8 5.12 -0.49 6.58
C ALA A 8 4.46 0.33 7.70
N LYS A 9 5.02 0.31 8.90
CA LYS A 9 4.52 1.15 10.02
C LYS A 9 4.58 2.62 9.65
N GLU A 10 5.70 3.06 9.09
CA GLU A 10 5.87 4.46 8.67
C GLU A 10 4.85 4.83 7.61
N ALA A 11 4.62 3.95 6.63
CA ALA A 11 3.63 4.19 5.59
C ALA A 11 2.23 4.37 6.19
N LEU A 12 1.87 3.56 7.20
CA LEU A 12 0.55 3.66 7.83
C LEU A 12 0.43 4.92 8.71
N ILE A 13 1.51 5.35 9.34
CA ILE A 13 1.54 6.63 10.07
C ILE A 13 1.33 7.78 9.08
N LEU A 14 2.03 7.77 7.95
CA LEU A 14 1.89 8.78 6.92
C LEU A 14 0.49 8.75 6.27
N ALA A 15 -0.12 7.57 6.18
CA ALA A 15 -1.51 7.43 5.72
C ALA A 15 -2.48 8.15 6.66
N ALA A 16 -2.30 7.98 7.96
CA ALA A 16 -3.14 8.66 8.96
C ALA A 16 -2.97 10.18 8.87
N GLU A 17 -1.75 10.65 8.69
CA GLU A 17 -1.48 12.08 8.50
C GLU A 17 -2.14 12.60 7.22
N ALA A 18 -2.08 11.83 6.13
CA ALA A 18 -2.74 12.21 4.88
C ALA A 18 -4.26 12.33 5.05
N ALA A 19 -4.86 11.41 5.81
CA ALA A 19 -6.29 11.48 6.10
C ALA A 19 -6.64 12.77 6.88
N GLU A 20 -5.84 13.13 7.88
CA GLU A 20 -6.03 14.36 8.63
C GLU A 20 -5.92 15.59 7.74
N GLU A 21 -4.93 15.64 6.88
CA GLU A 21 -4.69 16.76 5.96
C GLU A 21 -5.86 16.98 5.00
N THR A 22 -6.59 15.93 4.64
CA THR A 22 -7.75 16.03 3.77
C THR A 22 -9.06 16.21 4.55
N GLY A 23 -8.98 16.29 5.87
CA GLY A 23 -10.16 16.43 6.71
C GLY A 23 -10.97 15.15 6.87
N SER A 24 -10.40 14.02 6.47
CA SER A 24 -11.07 12.72 6.60
C SER A 24 -10.96 12.21 8.04
N ARG A 25 -12.05 11.63 8.51
CA ARG A 25 -12.09 11.05 9.86
C ARG A 25 -11.56 9.63 9.90
N THR A 26 -11.49 8.99 8.74
CA THR A 26 -11.03 7.61 8.62
C THR A 26 -9.97 7.53 7.54
N VAL A 27 -9.10 6.54 7.68
CA VAL A 27 -8.03 6.27 6.71
C VAL A 27 -8.59 5.30 5.67
N GLY A 28 -8.69 5.76 4.43
CA GLY A 28 -9.11 4.93 3.31
C GLY A 28 -7.92 4.38 2.55
N THR A 29 -8.18 3.56 1.54
CA THR A 29 -7.12 2.99 0.71
C THR A 29 -6.34 4.08 -0.03
N GLU A 30 -7.00 5.18 -0.40
CA GLU A 30 -6.35 6.34 -1.02
C GLU A 30 -5.28 6.95 -0.11
N HIS A 31 -5.54 7.00 1.19
CA HIS A 31 -4.58 7.52 2.16
C HIS A 31 -3.43 6.53 2.36
N ILE A 32 -3.73 5.24 2.36
CA ILE A 32 -2.69 4.20 2.46
C ILE A 32 -1.76 4.27 1.24
N LEU A 33 -2.33 4.47 0.05
CA LEU A 33 -1.53 4.65 -1.17
C LEU A 33 -0.58 5.84 -1.03
N VAL A 34 -1.10 6.98 -0.57
CA VAL A 34 -0.28 8.18 -0.33
C VAL A 34 0.81 7.89 0.70
N GLY A 35 0.46 7.19 1.77
CA GLY A 35 1.43 6.80 2.81
C GLY A 35 2.56 5.94 2.27
N LEU A 36 2.23 4.94 1.45
CA LEU A 36 3.23 4.09 0.80
C LEU A 36 4.18 4.92 -0.07
N MET A 37 3.64 5.88 -0.81
CA MET A 37 4.45 6.74 -1.69
C MET A 37 5.32 7.73 -0.90
N LYS A 38 4.78 8.31 0.16
CA LYS A 38 5.53 9.26 1.00
C LYS A 38 6.64 8.60 1.79
N GLU A 39 6.44 7.34 2.20
CA GLU A 39 7.51 6.59 2.86
C GLU A 39 8.72 6.49 1.94
N GLY A 40 8.50 6.23 0.66
CA GLY A 40 9.47 6.46 -0.41
C GLY A 40 10.60 5.45 -0.58
N THR A 41 10.85 4.56 0.38
CA THR A 41 12.01 3.67 0.34
C THR A 41 11.67 2.18 0.28
N GLY A 42 10.43 1.82 0.61
CA GLY A 42 9.99 0.42 0.57
C GLY A 42 9.78 -0.07 -0.85
N THR A 43 9.60 -1.37 -0.99
CA THR A 43 9.37 -2.01 -2.28
C THR A 43 8.15 -1.41 -2.98
N ALA A 44 7.07 -1.15 -2.23
CA ALA A 44 5.86 -0.56 -2.80
C ALA A 44 6.16 0.82 -3.43
N ALA A 45 6.86 1.69 -2.69
CA ALA A 45 7.20 3.03 -3.18
C ALA A 45 8.05 2.95 -4.45
N ARG A 46 9.01 2.05 -4.48
CA ARG A 46 9.90 1.88 -5.64
C ARG A 46 9.14 1.38 -6.87
N VAL A 47 8.22 0.43 -6.68
CA VAL A 47 7.41 -0.10 -7.78
C VAL A 47 6.46 0.96 -8.31
N LEU A 48 5.82 1.73 -7.42
CA LEU A 48 4.92 2.81 -7.83
C LEU A 48 5.67 3.89 -8.60
N GLU A 49 6.84 4.29 -8.13
CA GLU A 49 7.67 5.27 -8.82
C GLU A 49 8.12 4.77 -10.19
N ALA A 50 8.57 3.53 -10.28
CA ALA A 50 8.98 2.93 -11.55
C ALA A 50 7.80 2.81 -12.52
N GLY A 51 6.58 2.64 -12.00
CA GLY A 51 5.35 2.61 -12.79
C GLY A 51 4.81 3.99 -13.15
N ASP A 52 5.58 5.03 -12.87
CA ASP A 52 5.23 6.43 -13.20
C ASP A 52 4.01 6.95 -12.45
N VAL A 53 3.78 6.44 -11.24
CA VAL A 53 2.75 6.97 -10.35
C VAL A 53 3.32 8.19 -9.63
N LYS A 54 2.79 9.37 -9.96
CA LYS A 54 3.27 10.64 -9.41
C LYS A 54 2.44 11.05 -8.19
N LEU A 55 3.11 11.31 -7.09
CA LEU A 55 2.44 11.69 -5.84
C LEU A 55 1.57 12.94 -6.02
N GLU A 56 2.08 13.96 -6.73
CA GLU A 56 1.32 15.19 -6.95
C GLU A 56 0.00 14.93 -7.65
N ARG A 57 -0.01 14.02 -8.61
CA ARG A 57 -1.22 13.68 -9.36
C ARG A 57 -2.22 12.91 -8.50
N VAL A 58 -1.70 12.00 -7.68
CA VAL A 58 -2.54 11.25 -6.73
C VAL A 58 -3.21 12.23 -5.76
N LEU A 59 -2.43 13.16 -5.21
CA LEU A 59 -2.95 14.15 -4.25
C LEU A 59 -3.98 15.08 -4.89
N GLU A 60 -3.74 15.54 -6.12
CA GLU A 60 -4.70 16.37 -6.85
C GLU A 60 -6.02 15.66 -7.07
N LEU A 61 -5.95 14.40 -7.52
CA LEU A 61 -7.15 13.61 -7.80
C LEU A 61 -7.90 13.30 -6.51
N GLU A 62 -7.18 13.01 -5.44
CA GLU A 62 -7.77 12.77 -4.13
C GLU A 62 -8.55 13.98 -3.64
N LYS A 63 -8.00 15.19 -3.81
CA LYS A 63 -8.69 16.43 -3.44
C LYS A 63 -10.00 16.58 -4.21
N LYS A 64 -10.01 16.27 -5.49
CA LYS A 64 -11.23 16.33 -6.31
C LYS A 64 -12.28 15.34 -5.82
N LEU A 65 -11.87 14.15 -5.43
CA LEU A 65 -12.79 13.14 -4.90
C LEU A 65 -13.37 13.56 -3.55
N VAL A 66 -12.55 14.09 -2.67
CA VAL A 66 -12.99 14.56 -1.35
C VAL A 66 -14.02 15.69 -1.48
N SER A 67 -13.79 16.64 -2.40
CA SER A 67 -14.70 17.76 -2.60
C SER A 67 -16.05 17.34 -3.19
N SER A 68 -16.10 16.19 -3.87
CA SER A 68 -17.33 15.71 -4.50
C SER A 68 -18.06 14.63 -3.69
N SER A 69 -17.41 14.05 -2.69
CA SER A 69 -18.00 12.98 -1.89
C SER A 69 -18.62 13.51 -0.61
N GLN A 70 -19.74 12.91 -0.23
CA GLN A 70 -20.39 13.20 1.04
C GLN A 70 -19.56 12.60 2.18
N PRO A 71 -19.45 13.29 3.32
CA PRO A 71 -18.76 12.69 4.46
C PRO A 71 -19.51 11.43 4.90
N THR A 72 -18.83 10.31 4.91
CA THR A 72 -19.41 9.07 5.42
C THR A 72 -19.44 9.14 6.95
N GLN A 73 -20.56 8.77 7.52
CA GLN A 73 -20.72 8.78 8.98
C GLN A 73 -20.25 7.48 9.62
N ILE A 74 -19.95 6.48 8.82
CA ILE A 74 -19.53 5.19 9.32
C ILE A 74 -18.06 5.27 9.71
N ARG A 75 -17.79 5.14 11.00
CA ARG A 75 -16.44 5.12 11.53
C ARG A 75 -16.05 3.70 11.88
N ASP A 76 -14.90 3.29 11.38
CA ASP A 76 -14.25 2.11 11.85
C ASP A 76 -13.64 2.42 13.21
N ARG A 77 -13.75 1.50 14.16
CA ARG A 77 -13.17 1.65 15.50
C ARG A 77 -11.67 1.88 15.46
N GLU A 78 -10.99 1.34 14.47
CA GLU A 78 -9.54 1.43 14.33
C GLU A 78 -9.10 2.61 13.47
N GLY A 79 -10.06 3.43 13.01
CA GLY A 79 -9.75 4.59 12.20
C GLY A 79 -9.60 4.30 10.72
N TYR A 80 -9.86 3.09 10.26
CA TYR A 80 -9.82 2.72 8.85
C TYR A 80 -11.22 2.55 8.29
N THR A 81 -11.38 2.80 6.98
CA THR A 81 -12.63 2.43 6.31
C THR A 81 -12.74 0.89 6.27
N PRO A 82 -13.94 0.33 6.13
CA PRO A 82 -14.09 -1.14 6.04
C PRO A 82 -13.25 -1.76 4.93
N ILE A 83 -13.18 -1.13 3.76
CA ILE A 83 -12.37 -1.64 2.64
C ILE A 83 -10.87 -1.55 2.97
N ALA A 84 -10.43 -0.44 3.57
CA ALA A 84 -9.02 -0.31 3.98
C ALA A 84 -8.64 -1.37 5.02
N ARG A 85 -9.53 -1.65 5.97
CA ARG A 85 -9.29 -2.72 6.93
C ARG A 85 -9.16 -4.06 6.23
N LYS A 86 -10.04 -4.33 5.27
CA LYS A 86 -9.98 -5.57 4.49
C LYS A 86 -8.66 -5.72 3.75
N VAL A 87 -8.17 -4.62 3.16
CA VAL A 87 -6.86 -4.60 2.49
C VAL A 87 -5.75 -4.96 3.48
N LEU A 88 -5.78 -4.39 4.68
CA LEU A 88 -4.76 -4.68 5.69
C LEU A 88 -4.84 -6.14 6.18
N GLU A 89 -6.03 -6.68 6.38
CA GLU A 89 -6.22 -8.08 6.72
C GLU A 89 -5.68 -8.99 5.62
N ASN A 90 -5.95 -8.64 4.36
CA ASN A 90 -5.46 -9.40 3.21
C ASN A 90 -3.95 -9.26 3.06
N SER A 91 -3.36 -8.13 3.45
CA SER A 91 -1.91 -7.96 3.41
C SER A 91 -1.21 -8.94 4.35
N TYR A 92 -1.82 -9.25 5.48
CA TYR A 92 -1.32 -10.31 6.37
C TYR A 92 -1.31 -11.66 5.65
N ARG A 93 -2.38 -11.98 4.93
CA ARG A 93 -2.46 -13.22 4.16
C ARG A 93 -1.42 -13.28 3.06
N GLU A 94 -1.15 -12.14 2.41
CA GLU A 94 -0.09 -12.08 1.40
C GLU A 94 1.28 -12.32 2.02
N ALA A 95 1.56 -11.75 3.18
CA ALA A 95 2.82 -11.98 3.88
C ALA A 95 3.00 -13.47 4.21
N VAL A 96 1.95 -14.12 4.69
CA VAL A 96 1.96 -15.56 4.98
C VAL A 96 2.24 -16.36 3.71
N ARG A 97 1.56 -16.00 2.62
CA ARG A 97 1.71 -16.68 1.32
C ARG A 97 3.14 -16.63 0.81
N PHE A 98 3.83 -15.52 1.04
CA PHE A 98 5.21 -15.34 0.60
C PHE A 98 6.23 -15.71 1.68
N HIS A 99 5.77 -16.32 2.77
CA HIS A 99 6.62 -16.77 3.88
C HIS A 99 7.42 -15.64 4.51
N ALA A 100 6.85 -14.44 4.51
CA ALA A 100 7.48 -13.27 5.12
C ALA A 100 7.17 -13.26 6.62
N PRO A 101 8.15 -12.95 7.48
CA PRO A 101 7.92 -12.90 8.92
C PRO A 101 7.09 -11.69 9.35
N LEU A 102 7.08 -10.63 8.55
CA LEU A 102 6.36 -9.40 8.83
C LEU A 102 5.66 -8.91 7.57
N ILE A 103 4.62 -8.11 7.77
CA ILE A 103 3.90 -7.48 6.66
C ILE A 103 4.72 -6.27 6.20
N GLY A 104 5.21 -6.31 4.97
CA GLY A 104 5.93 -5.20 4.37
C GLY A 104 5.03 -4.33 3.52
N THR A 105 5.60 -3.23 3.02
CA THR A 105 4.88 -2.33 2.12
C THR A 105 4.41 -3.07 0.86
N GLU A 106 5.21 -4.03 0.38
CA GLU A 106 4.87 -4.84 -0.79
C GLU A 106 3.60 -5.66 -0.59
N HIS A 107 3.39 -6.20 0.61
CA HIS A 107 2.20 -7.00 0.90
C HIS A 107 0.95 -6.11 0.97
N ILE A 108 1.09 -4.90 1.51
CA ILE A 108 0.00 -3.92 1.55
C ILE A 108 -0.39 -3.52 0.13
N LEU A 109 0.59 -3.18 -0.70
CA LEU A 109 0.31 -2.81 -2.09
C LEU A 109 -0.32 -3.97 -2.86
N MET A 110 0.18 -5.18 -2.68
CA MET A 110 -0.37 -6.35 -3.35
C MET A 110 -1.84 -6.56 -3.00
N ALA A 111 -2.18 -6.52 -1.72
CA ALA A 111 -3.57 -6.65 -1.28
C ALA A 111 -4.45 -5.53 -1.83
N MET A 112 -3.90 -4.30 -1.89
CA MET A 112 -4.59 -3.14 -2.43
C MET A 112 -4.92 -3.33 -3.92
N LEU A 113 -3.94 -3.76 -4.72
CA LEU A 113 -4.14 -3.96 -6.16
C LEU A 113 -5.15 -5.06 -6.46
N LYS A 114 -5.27 -6.05 -5.59
CA LYS A 114 -6.27 -7.11 -5.71
C LYS A 114 -7.67 -6.66 -5.32
N GLN A 115 -7.78 -5.59 -4.55
CA GLN A 115 -9.07 -5.05 -4.10
C GLN A 115 -9.59 -4.09 -5.18
N THR A 116 -10.16 -4.63 -6.24
CA THR A 116 -10.51 -3.89 -7.46
C THR A 116 -11.55 -2.80 -7.25
N ASP A 117 -12.32 -2.88 -6.18
CA ASP A 117 -13.37 -1.90 -5.86
C ASP A 117 -12.91 -0.82 -4.87
N CYS A 118 -11.62 -0.77 -4.52
CA CYS A 118 -11.15 0.25 -3.57
C CYS A 118 -10.82 1.57 -4.27
N VAL A 119 -10.84 2.65 -3.48
CA VAL A 119 -10.58 3.99 -4.00
C VAL A 119 -9.18 4.11 -4.60
N ALA A 120 -8.18 3.50 -3.97
CA ALA A 120 -6.81 3.54 -4.48
C ALA A 120 -6.71 3.00 -5.92
N VAL A 121 -7.35 1.86 -6.20
CA VAL A 121 -7.36 1.27 -7.55
C VAL A 121 -8.09 2.21 -8.52
N ARG A 122 -9.19 2.81 -8.10
CA ARG A 122 -9.92 3.77 -8.93
C ARG A 122 -9.07 4.99 -9.26
N LEU A 123 -8.31 5.49 -8.30
CA LEU A 123 -7.36 6.60 -8.53
C LEU A 123 -6.31 6.20 -9.57
N LEU A 124 -5.71 5.04 -9.41
CA LEU A 124 -4.68 4.54 -10.33
C LEU A 124 -5.25 4.36 -11.74
N ASN A 125 -6.44 3.80 -11.86
CA ASN A 125 -7.10 3.65 -13.15
C ASN A 125 -7.39 5.02 -13.80
N THR A 126 -7.84 5.98 -13.01
CA THR A 126 -8.12 7.34 -13.52
C THR A 126 -6.85 8.02 -14.01
N LEU A 127 -5.71 7.71 -13.40
CA LEU A 127 -4.40 8.23 -13.81
C LEU A 127 -3.81 7.43 -14.99
N ASN A 128 -4.58 6.50 -15.55
CA ASN A 128 -4.16 5.64 -16.67
C ASN A 128 -3.00 4.71 -16.32
N ILE A 129 -2.91 4.33 -15.05
CA ILE A 129 -1.92 3.35 -14.61
C ILE A 129 -2.48 1.95 -14.86
N ASN A 130 -1.69 1.11 -15.52
CA ASN A 130 -2.08 -0.28 -15.78
C ASN A 130 -1.86 -1.11 -14.51
N ILE A 131 -2.97 -1.50 -13.87
CA ILE A 131 -2.93 -2.23 -12.60
C ILE A 131 -2.24 -3.58 -12.76
N GLN A 132 -2.50 -4.30 -13.84
CA GLN A 132 -1.89 -5.60 -14.08
C GLN A 132 -0.38 -5.49 -14.24
N ARG A 133 0.08 -4.46 -14.96
CA ARG A 133 1.51 -4.22 -15.13
C ARG A 133 2.17 -3.90 -13.79
N LEU A 134 1.51 -3.06 -13.00
CA LEU A 134 2.01 -2.70 -11.68
C LEU A 134 2.11 -3.94 -10.79
N TYR A 135 1.11 -4.81 -10.85
CA TYR A 135 1.10 -6.06 -10.09
C TYR A 135 2.25 -6.98 -10.51
N ILE A 136 2.48 -7.13 -11.82
CA ILE A 136 3.58 -7.93 -12.35
C ILE A 136 4.92 -7.36 -11.90
N ASP A 137 5.09 -6.05 -11.98
CA ASP A 137 6.32 -5.39 -11.54
C ASP A 137 6.55 -5.59 -10.04
N LEU A 138 5.47 -5.56 -9.25
CA LEU A 138 5.55 -5.83 -7.82
C LEU A 138 5.99 -7.27 -7.54
N LEU A 139 5.40 -8.24 -8.22
CA LEU A 139 5.79 -9.64 -8.09
C LEU A 139 7.26 -9.85 -8.46
N SER A 140 7.70 -9.21 -9.53
CA SER A 140 9.09 -9.29 -9.97
C SER A 140 10.04 -8.74 -8.91
N ALA A 141 9.73 -7.58 -8.36
CA ALA A 141 10.53 -6.96 -7.30
C ALA A 141 10.60 -7.84 -6.06
N MET A 142 9.47 -8.44 -5.66
CA MET A 142 9.41 -9.33 -4.51
C MET A 142 10.19 -10.62 -4.76
N GLY A 143 10.14 -11.16 -5.97
CA GLY A 143 10.88 -12.34 -6.35
C GLY A 143 12.39 -12.14 -6.27
N GLU A 144 12.88 -11.00 -6.73
CA GLU A 144 14.28 -10.63 -6.67
C GLU A 144 14.75 -10.49 -5.22
N GLU A 145 13.99 -9.80 -4.39
CA GLU A 145 14.31 -9.64 -2.98
C GLU A 145 14.24 -10.97 -2.24
N GLY A 146 13.25 -11.79 -2.55
CA GLY A 146 13.10 -13.12 -1.98
C GLY A 146 14.26 -14.03 -2.34
N ALA A 147 14.73 -13.98 -3.58
CA ALA A 147 15.87 -14.76 -4.04
C ALA A 147 17.16 -14.31 -3.33
N ALA A 148 17.38 -13.00 -3.23
CA ALA A 148 18.54 -12.46 -2.53
C ALA A 148 18.53 -12.87 -1.05
N GLY A 149 17.37 -12.76 -0.41
CA GLY A 149 17.24 -13.18 0.99
C GLY A 149 17.49 -14.66 1.19
N ARG A 150 17.02 -15.50 0.26
CA ARG A 150 17.27 -16.94 0.32
C ARG A 150 18.73 -17.29 0.12
N GLU A 151 19.42 -16.59 -0.77
CA GLU A 151 20.85 -16.78 -0.98
C GLU A 151 21.64 -16.41 0.27
N GLU A 152 21.31 -15.30 0.91
CA GLU A 152 21.95 -14.91 2.16
C GLU A 152 21.75 -15.94 3.25
N LEU A 153 20.52 -16.45 3.39
CA LEU A 153 20.22 -17.49 4.36
C LEU A 153 20.97 -18.79 4.07
N ALA A 154 21.06 -19.18 2.80
CA ALA A 154 21.80 -20.37 2.39
C ALA A 154 23.29 -20.23 2.70
N GLN A 155 23.87 -19.07 2.43
CA GLN A 155 25.28 -18.80 2.76
C GLN A 155 25.51 -18.79 4.27
N GLY A 156 24.58 -18.20 5.02
CA GLY A 156 24.64 -18.20 6.47
C GLY A 156 24.56 -19.59 7.09
N ARG A 157 23.80 -20.49 6.46
CA ARG A 157 23.64 -21.88 6.93
C ARG A 157 24.83 -22.76 6.58
N SER A 158 25.53 -22.44 5.51
CA SER A 158 26.71 -23.21 5.11
C SER A 158 27.97 -22.81 5.88
N GLY A 159 27.82 -21.74 6.65
CA GLY A 159 28.91 -21.29 7.51
C GLY A 159 28.81 -21.82 8.92
#